data_9b3819098de00a88766a69de1ad077c8
#
_entry.id   9b3819098de00a88766a69de1ad077c8
#
_cell.length_a   1.000
_cell.length_b   1.000
_cell.length_c   1.000
_cell.angle_alpha   90.00
_cell.angle_beta   90.00
_cell.angle_gamma   90.00
#
_symmetry.space_group_name_H-M   'P 1'
#
loop_
_entity.id
_entity.type
_entity.pdbx_description
1 polymer ?
#
loop_
_entity_poly.entity_id
_entity_poly.type
_entity_poly.pdbx_seq_one_letter_code
_entity_poly.pdbx_strand_id
1 'polypeptide(L)'
;MREYNGKINVTKDTMIFVVNSVFENNIKESTTKEDILKMMPDIYENADEEKIIEMLPYRAYKDLERLIEYVKMSDDIKTFFLKREHPDIRFLEEAMIIVLRVKYHDYNYTLNPGVIEKLEGLFSEENKKIAKRYGEIEDLTKGMLYAYGIVNFEFLRKQLSKYMNEIITETELRDIYFTRLNLNLFVNNYNIRWTNTNEIQAFVTYLDEEESPIDIGQIAEEQKARRMKYKQFSKQKLLKREEYLYDERAKKLYKFLKSKNDNIYEWTFKRLLKNNELGINISGDLFNMCMFEDDFELKEFMNLFNDWYNNSPQYMLGGYSPIEFRGTYK
;
A
#
# COMPACT_ATOMS: atom_id res chain seq x y z
N MET A 1 -12.10 -10.68 36.40
CA MET A 1 -12.38 -10.80 34.94
C MET A 1 -12.04 -12.22 34.51
N ARG A 2 -12.91 -12.96 33.81
CA ARG A 2 -12.54 -14.27 33.23
C ARG A 2 -11.57 -14.00 32.08
N GLU A 3 -10.38 -14.61 32.13
CA GLU A 3 -9.44 -14.52 31.00
C GLU A 3 -10.12 -15.08 29.73
N TYR A 4 -10.10 -14.28 28.67
CA TYR A 4 -10.65 -14.67 27.37
C TYR A 4 -9.64 -15.55 26.65
N ASN A 5 -9.87 -16.85 26.60
CA ASN A 5 -8.98 -17.85 25.99
C ASN A 5 -9.11 -17.93 24.45
N GLY A 6 -9.20 -16.80 23.75
CA GLY A 6 -9.17 -16.72 22.30
C GLY A 6 -7.75 -16.74 21.72
N LYS A 7 -7.60 -17.18 20.47
CA LYS A 7 -6.33 -17.11 19.75
C LYS A 7 -6.01 -15.67 19.37
N ILE A 8 -4.75 -15.24 19.55
CA ILE A 8 -4.26 -13.96 19.07
C ILE A 8 -4.32 -13.95 17.53
N ASN A 9 -4.96 -12.92 16.97
CA ASN A 9 -5.23 -12.81 15.54
C ASN A 9 -3.96 -12.51 14.72
N VAL A 10 -3.11 -11.58 15.17
CA VAL A 10 -1.85 -11.24 14.50
C VAL A 10 -0.99 -12.49 14.29
N THR A 11 -0.39 -12.62 13.12
CA THR A 11 0.49 -13.75 12.84
C THR A 11 1.78 -13.64 13.66
N LYS A 12 2.40 -14.78 13.96
CA LYS A 12 3.66 -14.82 14.69
C LYS A 12 4.79 -14.14 13.92
N ASP A 13 4.81 -14.32 12.60
CA ASP A 13 5.84 -13.74 11.74
C ASP A 13 5.75 -12.21 11.72
N THR A 14 4.53 -11.65 11.69
CA THR A 14 4.32 -10.19 11.83
C THR A 14 4.85 -9.69 13.17
N MET A 15 4.54 -10.39 14.28
CA MET A 15 5.03 -10.00 15.62
C MET A 15 6.56 -10.03 15.70
N ILE A 16 7.18 -11.10 15.18
CA ILE A 16 8.64 -11.23 15.12
C ILE A 16 9.25 -10.13 14.25
N PHE A 17 8.66 -9.86 13.09
CA PHE A 17 9.10 -8.78 12.21
C PHE A 17 9.09 -7.42 12.93
N VAL A 18 7.98 -7.06 13.58
CA VAL A 18 7.87 -5.79 14.31
C VAL A 18 8.93 -5.70 15.41
N VAL A 19 9.10 -6.75 16.21
CA VAL A 19 10.07 -6.73 17.32
C VAL A 19 11.51 -6.69 16.82
N ASN A 20 11.86 -7.50 15.83
CA ASN A 20 13.25 -7.62 15.38
C ASN A 20 13.65 -6.55 14.36
N SER A 21 12.77 -6.23 13.41
CA SER A 21 13.11 -5.33 12.31
C SER A 21 12.75 -3.88 12.58
N VAL A 22 11.65 -3.62 13.30
CA VAL A 22 11.24 -2.25 13.62
C VAL A 22 11.89 -1.77 14.91
N PHE A 23 11.80 -2.57 15.99
CA PHE A 23 12.37 -2.21 17.30
C PHE A 23 13.81 -2.70 17.51
N GLU A 24 14.43 -3.34 16.51
CA GLU A 24 15.83 -3.79 16.55
C GLU A 24 16.15 -4.73 17.73
N ASN A 25 15.13 -5.44 18.21
CA ASN A 25 15.31 -6.48 19.22
C ASN A 25 15.63 -7.82 18.55
N ASN A 26 16.04 -8.81 19.33
CA ASN A 26 16.41 -10.12 18.80
C ASN A 26 15.65 -11.22 19.53
N ILE A 27 14.40 -11.45 19.13
CA ILE A 27 13.62 -12.58 19.64
C ILE A 27 13.74 -13.78 18.71
N LYS A 28 13.74 -14.98 19.32
CA LYS A 28 13.85 -16.25 18.59
C LYS A 28 12.50 -16.62 17.96
N GLU A 29 12.54 -17.32 16.84
CA GLU A 29 11.36 -17.90 16.21
C GLU A 29 10.58 -18.87 17.13
N SER A 30 11.22 -19.46 18.13
CA SER A 30 10.58 -20.34 19.12
C SER A 30 9.75 -19.58 20.16
N THR A 31 9.89 -18.25 20.29
CA THR A 31 9.13 -17.44 21.27
C THR A 31 7.63 -17.50 20.95
N THR A 32 6.81 -17.67 21.98
CA THR A 32 5.34 -17.75 21.79
C THR A 32 4.73 -16.35 21.59
N LYS A 33 3.56 -16.27 20.94
CA LYS A 33 2.85 -14.99 20.78
C LYS A 33 2.56 -14.30 22.13
N GLU A 34 2.18 -15.08 23.14
CA GLU A 34 1.90 -14.57 24.48
C GLU A 34 3.17 -13.99 25.15
N ASP A 35 4.32 -14.63 24.96
CA ASP A 35 5.58 -14.12 25.51
C ASP A 35 6.02 -12.86 24.78
N ILE A 36 5.84 -12.78 23.46
CA ILE A 36 6.09 -11.56 22.71
C ILE A 36 5.23 -10.41 23.25
N LEU A 37 3.91 -10.63 23.44
CA LEU A 37 3.04 -9.59 23.98
C LEU A 37 3.45 -9.10 25.37
N LYS A 38 3.98 -9.98 26.22
CA LYS A 38 4.48 -9.61 27.56
C LYS A 38 5.74 -8.75 27.50
N MET A 39 6.54 -8.87 26.45
CA MET A 39 7.76 -8.07 26.26
C MET A 39 7.46 -6.67 25.71
N MET A 40 6.31 -6.46 25.07
CA MET A 40 6.02 -5.21 24.37
C MET A 40 6.06 -3.96 25.26
N PRO A 41 5.56 -3.95 26.51
CA PRO A 41 5.69 -2.78 27.38
C PRO A 41 7.14 -2.30 27.55
N ASP A 42 8.07 -3.23 27.81
CA ASP A 42 9.48 -2.91 27.96
C ASP A 42 10.12 -2.44 26.63
N ILE A 43 9.69 -3.04 25.51
CA ILE A 43 10.15 -2.64 24.18
C ILE A 43 9.71 -1.20 23.89
N TYR A 44 8.45 -0.87 24.13
CA TYR A 44 7.93 0.49 23.95
C TYR A 44 8.55 1.51 24.90
N GLU A 45 8.86 1.10 26.14
CA GLU A 45 9.54 1.97 27.12
C GLU A 45 10.92 2.43 26.66
N ASN A 46 11.64 1.51 25.97
CA ASN A 46 13.01 1.75 25.51
C ASN A 46 13.08 2.22 24.05
N ALA A 47 11.96 2.25 23.34
CA ALA A 47 11.91 2.69 21.95
C ALA A 47 11.96 4.23 21.85
N ASP A 48 12.62 4.71 20.80
CA ASP A 48 12.57 6.10 20.42
C ASP A 48 11.16 6.47 19.92
N GLU A 49 10.64 7.63 20.32
CA GLU A 49 9.31 8.12 19.89
C GLU A 49 9.23 8.23 18.37
N GLU A 50 10.26 8.71 17.71
CA GLU A 50 10.31 8.83 16.27
C GLU A 50 10.15 7.47 15.58
N LYS A 51 10.77 6.41 16.10
CA LYS A 51 10.65 5.04 15.61
C LYS A 51 9.21 4.53 15.67
N ILE A 52 8.50 4.82 16.76
CA ILE A 52 7.09 4.43 16.92
C ILE A 52 6.22 5.20 15.90
N ILE A 53 6.50 6.47 15.68
CA ILE A 53 5.80 7.31 14.70
C ILE A 53 6.07 6.82 13.29
N GLU A 54 7.32 6.46 12.97
CA GLU A 54 7.70 5.89 11.67
C GLU A 54 6.98 4.60 11.35
N MET A 55 6.76 3.74 12.34
CA MET A 55 6.11 2.45 12.16
C MET A 55 4.66 2.59 11.73
N LEU A 56 3.91 3.53 12.30
CA LEU A 56 2.47 3.64 12.10
C LEU A 56 2.09 4.48 10.87
N PRO A 57 1.17 4.01 10.01
CA PRO A 57 0.52 4.88 9.03
C PRO A 57 -0.11 6.10 9.70
N TYR A 58 -0.07 7.25 9.05
CA TYR A 58 -0.57 8.50 9.65
C TYR A 58 -2.02 8.42 10.13
N ARG A 59 -2.83 7.61 9.44
CA ARG A 59 -4.22 7.36 9.85
C ARG A 59 -4.30 6.59 11.17
N ALA A 60 -3.50 5.50 11.30
CA ALA A 60 -3.43 4.70 12.51
C ALA A 60 -2.87 5.51 13.69
N TYR A 61 -1.87 6.38 13.45
CA TYR A 61 -1.36 7.32 14.44
C TYR A 61 -2.47 8.25 14.99
N LYS A 62 -3.31 8.82 14.11
CA LYS A 62 -4.45 9.65 14.55
C LYS A 62 -5.51 8.85 15.31
N ASP A 63 -5.76 7.61 14.90
CA ASP A 63 -6.71 6.75 15.58
C ASP A 63 -6.18 6.32 16.96
N LEU A 64 -4.87 6.15 17.10
CA LEU A 64 -4.22 5.90 18.39
C LEU A 64 -4.40 7.09 19.35
N GLU A 65 -4.17 8.33 18.91
CA GLU A 65 -4.40 9.53 19.71
C GLU A 65 -5.81 9.53 20.29
N ARG A 66 -6.81 9.31 19.45
CA ARG A 66 -8.22 9.27 19.83
C ARG A 66 -8.56 8.06 20.73
N LEU A 67 -7.90 6.93 20.52
CA LEU A 67 -8.06 5.74 21.37
C LEU A 67 -7.57 6.03 22.80
N ILE A 68 -6.43 6.68 22.94
CA ILE A 68 -5.88 7.06 24.25
C ILE A 68 -6.82 8.04 24.98
N GLU A 69 -7.34 9.04 24.28
CA GLU A 69 -8.34 9.95 24.84
C GLU A 69 -9.61 9.21 25.30
N TYR A 70 -10.08 8.26 24.48
CA TYR A 70 -11.26 7.47 24.80
C TYR A 70 -11.08 6.57 26.02
N VAL A 71 -9.92 5.91 26.12
CA VAL A 71 -9.61 5.00 27.23
C VAL A 71 -9.56 5.74 28.57
N LYS A 72 -9.14 7.00 28.58
CA LYS A 72 -9.18 7.85 29.78
C LYS A 72 -10.61 8.12 30.29
N MET A 73 -11.60 7.97 29.42
CA MET A 73 -13.02 8.23 29.73
C MET A 73 -13.86 6.96 29.84
N SER A 74 -13.41 5.84 29.30
CA SER A 74 -14.19 4.59 29.21
C SER A 74 -13.30 3.37 29.04
N ASP A 75 -13.60 2.29 29.78
CA ASP A 75 -12.90 0.98 29.65
C ASP A 75 -13.40 0.13 28.46
N ASP A 76 -14.40 0.60 27.71
CA ASP A 76 -15.03 -0.19 26.65
C ASP A 76 -14.41 0.08 25.26
N ILE A 77 -13.25 -0.52 25.03
CA ILE A 77 -12.53 -0.43 23.77
C ILE A 77 -13.33 -0.99 22.59
N LYS A 78 -14.14 -2.02 22.80
CA LYS A 78 -14.97 -2.63 21.75
C LYS A 78 -15.95 -1.62 21.17
N THR A 79 -16.58 -0.81 22.02
CA THR A 79 -17.48 0.27 21.60
C THR A 79 -16.75 1.36 20.83
N PHE A 80 -15.50 1.68 21.16
CA PHE A 80 -14.69 2.61 20.38
C PHE A 80 -14.56 2.18 18.93
N PHE A 81 -14.24 0.92 18.69
CA PHE A 81 -14.03 0.41 17.33
C PHE A 81 -15.34 0.16 16.57
N LEU A 82 -16.42 -0.24 17.23
CA LEU A 82 -17.72 -0.45 16.58
C LEU A 82 -18.43 0.85 16.16
N LYS A 83 -18.20 1.95 16.86
CA LYS A 83 -18.83 3.26 16.58
C LYS A 83 -18.16 4.06 15.48
N ARG A 84 -16.99 3.63 15.02
CA ARG A 84 -16.23 4.33 13.98
C ARG A 84 -16.24 3.55 12.69
N GLU A 85 -16.69 4.21 11.64
CA GLU A 85 -16.50 3.73 10.28
C GLU A 85 -15.00 3.70 9.99
N HIS A 86 -14.43 2.47 10.02
CA HIS A 86 -13.06 2.13 9.61
C HIS A 86 -11.89 2.75 10.39
N PRO A 87 -11.75 2.54 11.71
CA PRO A 87 -10.45 2.68 12.32
C PRO A 87 -9.51 1.64 11.70
N ASP A 88 -8.30 2.03 11.36
CA ASP A 88 -7.28 1.08 10.90
C ASP A 88 -6.70 0.28 12.09
N ILE A 89 -7.60 -0.46 12.76
CA ILE A 89 -7.31 -1.32 13.92
C ILE A 89 -6.17 -2.26 13.60
N ARG A 90 -6.13 -2.74 12.37
CA ARG A 90 -5.12 -3.68 11.89
C ARG A 90 -3.70 -3.22 12.18
N PHE A 91 -3.38 -1.95 11.94
CA PHE A 91 -2.02 -1.45 12.18
C PHE A 91 -1.70 -1.33 13.67
N LEU A 92 -2.68 -0.96 14.50
CA LEU A 92 -2.52 -0.95 15.96
C LEU A 92 -2.39 -2.38 16.52
N GLU A 93 -3.03 -3.34 15.88
CA GLU A 93 -2.92 -4.76 16.20
C GLU A 93 -1.56 -5.32 15.76
N GLU A 94 -1.12 -5.06 14.54
CA GLU A 94 0.20 -5.46 14.02
C GLU A 94 1.34 -4.86 14.86
N ALA A 95 1.17 -3.63 15.34
CA ALA A 95 2.07 -2.97 16.29
C ALA A 95 1.94 -3.53 17.75
N MET A 96 1.02 -4.46 18.00
CA MET A 96 0.76 -5.04 19.32
C MET A 96 0.37 -4.01 20.41
N ILE A 97 -0.14 -2.85 19.99
CA ILE A 97 -0.73 -1.83 20.88
C ILE A 97 -2.09 -2.31 21.38
N ILE A 98 -2.87 -2.89 20.48
CA ILE A 98 -4.10 -3.60 20.81
C ILE A 98 -3.94 -5.09 20.52
N VAL A 99 -4.69 -5.93 21.22
CA VAL A 99 -4.70 -7.38 21.06
C VAL A 99 -6.10 -7.83 20.69
N LEU A 100 -6.25 -8.36 19.48
CA LEU A 100 -7.49 -9.02 19.06
C LEU A 100 -7.35 -10.52 19.33
N ARG A 101 -8.27 -11.05 20.14
CA ARG A 101 -8.40 -12.49 20.38
C ARG A 101 -9.69 -13.01 19.75
N VAL A 102 -9.61 -14.11 19.05
CA VAL A 102 -10.71 -14.72 18.29
C VAL A 102 -11.00 -16.12 18.82
N LYS A 103 -12.28 -16.40 19.13
CA LYS A 103 -12.76 -17.72 19.53
C LYS A 103 -14.18 -17.95 19.01
N TYR A 104 -14.37 -18.92 18.11
CA TYR A 104 -15.69 -19.30 17.57
C TYR A 104 -16.54 -18.12 17.05
N HIS A 105 -16.00 -17.24 16.24
CA HIS A 105 -16.68 -16.03 15.73
C HIS A 105 -16.95 -14.93 16.79
N ASP A 106 -16.47 -15.11 18.02
CA ASP A 106 -16.43 -14.05 19.02
C ASP A 106 -15.10 -13.33 18.99
N TYR A 107 -15.15 -12.01 19.05
CA TYR A 107 -13.99 -11.11 18.92
C TYR A 107 -13.85 -10.30 20.20
N ASN A 108 -12.68 -10.33 20.79
CA ASN A 108 -12.37 -9.53 21.96
C ASN A 108 -11.14 -8.66 21.73
N TYR A 109 -11.35 -7.35 21.81
CA TYR A 109 -10.28 -6.36 21.73
C TYR A 109 -9.86 -5.94 23.12
N THR A 110 -8.55 -6.00 23.38
CA THR A 110 -7.96 -5.50 24.62
C THR A 110 -6.76 -4.63 24.28
N LEU A 111 -6.48 -3.67 25.14
CA LEU A 111 -5.18 -2.99 25.11
C LEU A 111 -4.09 -3.94 25.59
N ASN A 112 -2.88 -3.77 25.04
CA ASN A 112 -1.72 -4.43 25.64
C ASN A 112 -1.37 -3.70 26.93
N PRO A 113 -1.44 -4.38 28.10
CA PRO A 113 -1.18 -3.73 29.38
C PRO A 113 0.21 -3.06 29.40
N GLY A 114 0.26 -1.83 29.90
CA GLY A 114 1.51 -1.06 30.02
C GLY A 114 1.99 -0.38 28.73
N VAL A 115 1.49 -0.75 27.55
CA VAL A 115 1.90 -0.11 26.29
C VAL A 115 1.27 1.28 26.15
N ILE A 116 -0.01 1.44 26.47
CA ILE A 116 -0.74 2.72 26.30
C ILE A 116 -0.12 3.84 27.14
N GLU A 117 0.27 3.55 28.37
CA GLU A 117 0.89 4.54 29.26
C GLU A 117 2.18 5.12 28.66
N LYS A 118 2.92 4.28 27.91
CA LYS A 118 4.17 4.68 27.25
C LYS A 118 3.95 5.53 26.01
N LEU A 119 2.77 5.45 25.41
CA LEU A 119 2.44 6.14 24.16
C LEU A 119 1.86 7.54 24.36
N GLU A 120 1.56 7.96 25.59
CA GLU A 120 0.96 9.27 25.87
C GLU A 120 1.83 10.45 25.41
N GLY A 121 3.15 10.31 25.45
CA GLY A 121 4.10 11.35 24.99
C GLY A 121 4.18 11.55 23.49
N LEU A 122 3.65 10.62 22.68
CA LEU A 122 3.80 10.65 21.22
C LEU A 122 3.06 11.80 20.52
N PHE A 123 2.11 12.47 21.18
CA PHE A 123 1.18 13.40 20.52
C PHE A 123 1.53 14.87 20.71
N SER A 124 2.82 15.19 20.92
CA SER A 124 3.31 16.56 20.88
C SER A 124 3.11 17.18 19.48
N GLU A 125 3.06 18.50 19.39
CA GLU A 125 2.93 19.20 18.11
C GLU A 125 4.12 18.94 17.15
N GLU A 126 5.28 18.63 17.70
CA GLU A 126 6.47 18.24 16.93
C GLU A 126 6.28 16.84 16.32
N ASN A 127 5.90 15.87 17.15
CA ASN A 127 5.65 14.50 16.73
C ASN A 127 4.50 14.41 15.71
N LYS A 128 3.46 15.23 15.83
CA LYS A 128 2.38 15.34 14.84
C LYS A 128 2.89 15.81 13.47
N LYS A 129 3.85 16.73 13.43
CA LYS A 129 4.48 17.16 12.17
C LYS A 129 5.28 16.04 11.54
N ILE A 130 6.05 15.30 12.34
CA ILE A 130 6.82 14.13 11.90
C ILE A 130 5.87 13.06 11.34
N ALA A 131 4.83 12.68 12.08
CA ALA A 131 3.85 11.69 11.65
C ALA A 131 3.16 12.08 10.32
N LYS A 132 2.80 13.35 10.17
CA LYS A 132 2.20 13.88 8.94
C LYS A 132 3.18 13.82 7.77
N ARG A 133 4.46 14.16 7.98
CA ARG A 133 5.50 14.10 6.98
C ARG A 133 5.70 12.66 6.46
N TYR A 134 5.83 11.70 7.35
CA TYR A 134 5.93 10.28 6.98
C TYR A 134 4.69 9.79 6.23
N GLY A 135 3.49 10.20 6.67
CA GLY A 135 2.25 9.89 5.97
C GLY A 135 2.21 10.45 4.54
N GLU A 136 2.76 11.63 4.32
CA GLU A 136 2.83 12.22 2.97
C GLU A 136 3.83 11.49 2.06
N ILE A 137 4.99 11.09 2.60
CA ILE A 137 5.97 10.26 1.89
C ILE A 137 5.35 8.92 1.50
N GLU A 138 4.64 8.28 2.43
CA GLU A 138 3.92 7.04 2.20
C GLU A 138 2.89 7.17 1.08
N ASP A 139 2.02 8.18 1.15
CA ASP A 139 0.97 8.40 0.16
C ASP A 139 1.52 8.72 -1.22
N LEU A 140 2.58 9.52 -1.31
CA LEU A 140 3.26 9.82 -2.57
C LEU A 140 3.96 8.58 -3.14
N THR A 141 4.63 7.77 -2.30
CA THR A 141 5.24 6.50 -2.72
C THR A 141 4.20 5.58 -3.32
N LYS A 142 3.10 5.35 -2.62
CA LYS A 142 1.98 4.53 -3.12
C LYS A 142 1.42 5.07 -4.42
N GLY A 143 1.21 6.40 -4.51
CA GLY A 143 0.75 7.03 -5.74
C GLY A 143 1.70 6.83 -6.92
N MET A 144 3.01 6.93 -6.71
CA MET A 144 4.00 6.68 -7.76
C MET A 144 4.06 5.20 -8.16
N LEU A 145 3.95 4.27 -7.21
CA LEU A 145 3.91 2.85 -7.52
C LEU A 145 2.63 2.48 -8.27
N TYR A 146 1.50 3.07 -7.94
CA TYR A 146 0.28 2.91 -8.75
C TYR A 146 0.41 3.47 -10.17
N ALA A 147 1.20 4.54 -10.35
CA ALA A 147 1.39 5.15 -11.66
C ALA A 147 2.42 4.43 -12.56
N TYR A 148 3.40 3.77 -11.94
CA TYR A 148 4.56 3.20 -12.67
C TYR A 148 4.71 1.68 -12.51
N GLY A 149 4.00 1.06 -11.56
CA GLY A 149 4.12 -0.35 -11.19
C GLY A 149 5.44 -0.71 -10.54
N ILE A 150 6.52 -0.45 -11.24
CA ILE A 150 7.90 -0.58 -10.78
C ILE A 150 8.65 0.71 -11.07
N VAL A 151 9.48 1.16 -10.15
CA VAL A 151 10.21 2.41 -10.29
C VAL A 151 11.63 2.29 -9.76
N ASN A 152 12.59 2.91 -10.48
CA ASN A 152 13.95 3.03 -10.00
C ASN A 152 13.98 3.81 -8.68
N PHE A 153 14.68 3.27 -7.67
CA PHE A 153 14.72 3.85 -6.32
C PHE A 153 15.25 5.28 -6.30
N GLU A 154 16.30 5.56 -7.05
CA GLU A 154 16.88 6.90 -7.10
C GLU A 154 15.95 7.92 -7.78
N PHE A 155 15.21 7.50 -8.80
CA PHE A 155 14.16 8.33 -9.38
C PHE A 155 13.05 8.61 -8.37
N LEU A 156 12.57 7.58 -7.66
CA LEU A 156 11.55 7.70 -6.62
C LEU A 156 11.98 8.69 -5.54
N ARG A 157 13.20 8.52 -5.00
CA ARG A 157 13.79 9.42 -4.00
C ARG A 157 13.84 10.88 -4.47
N LYS A 158 14.32 11.11 -5.70
CA LYS A 158 14.36 12.46 -6.29
C LYS A 158 12.99 13.10 -6.47
N GLN A 159 12.01 12.31 -6.89
CA GLN A 159 10.63 12.80 -7.03
C GLN A 159 10.00 13.11 -5.67
N LEU A 160 10.19 12.26 -4.66
CA LEU A 160 9.75 12.52 -3.29
C LEU A 160 10.37 13.82 -2.77
N SER A 161 11.70 13.98 -2.89
CA SER A 161 12.37 15.22 -2.48
C SER A 161 11.80 16.46 -3.16
N LYS A 162 11.48 16.35 -4.46
CA LYS A 162 10.86 17.45 -5.23
C LYS A 162 9.43 17.76 -4.74
N TYR A 163 8.60 16.74 -4.50
CA TYR A 163 7.21 16.93 -4.08
C TYR A 163 7.09 17.41 -2.63
N MET A 164 8.01 16.98 -1.77
CA MET A 164 8.10 17.40 -0.37
C MET A 164 8.79 18.75 -0.20
N ASN A 165 9.50 19.22 -1.24
CA ASN A 165 10.34 20.42 -1.21
C ASN A 165 11.43 20.35 -0.11
N GLU A 166 12.01 19.16 0.07
CA GLU A 166 13.07 18.88 1.03
C GLU A 166 14.00 17.78 0.50
N ILE A 167 15.18 17.64 1.09
CA ILE A 167 16.12 16.57 0.73
C ILE A 167 15.75 15.31 1.51
N ILE A 168 15.31 14.27 0.81
CA ILE A 168 15.15 12.94 1.36
C ILE A 168 16.38 12.13 0.99
N THR A 169 17.10 11.65 2.01
CA THR A 169 18.31 10.85 1.81
C THR A 169 17.97 9.41 1.44
N GLU A 170 18.93 8.67 0.90
CA GLU A 170 18.75 7.25 0.61
C GLU A 170 18.53 6.44 1.88
N THR A 171 19.33 6.69 2.91
CA THR A 171 19.22 6.00 4.20
C THR A 171 17.85 6.22 4.83
N GLU A 172 17.42 7.47 4.94
CA GLU A 172 16.11 7.81 5.49
C GLU A 172 14.96 7.11 4.74
N LEU A 173 14.98 7.11 3.39
CA LEU A 173 13.92 6.48 2.63
C LEU A 173 13.91 4.95 2.80
N ARG A 174 15.08 4.33 2.92
CA ARG A 174 15.21 2.91 3.25
C ARG A 174 14.62 2.60 4.62
N ASP A 175 14.98 3.40 5.63
CA ASP A 175 14.50 3.22 7.00
C ASP A 175 12.98 3.34 7.06
N ILE A 176 12.39 4.35 6.41
CA ILE A 176 10.94 4.50 6.28
C ILE A 176 10.29 3.24 5.65
N TYR A 177 10.89 2.67 4.60
CA TYR A 177 10.31 1.49 3.95
C TYR A 177 10.41 0.23 4.81
N PHE A 178 11.43 0.11 5.65
CA PHE A 178 11.58 -1.01 6.56
C PHE A 178 10.72 -0.89 7.83
N THR A 179 10.49 0.32 8.33
CA THR A 179 9.80 0.54 9.60
C THR A 179 8.30 0.70 9.45
N ARG A 180 7.85 1.30 8.35
CA ARG A 180 6.46 1.66 8.18
C ARG A 180 5.59 0.47 7.79
N LEU A 181 4.75 -0.01 8.71
CA LEU A 181 3.94 -1.22 8.54
C LEU A 181 3.12 -1.23 7.26
N ASN A 182 2.34 -0.16 7.02
CA ASN A 182 1.51 -0.10 5.82
C ASN A 182 2.33 -0.01 4.53
N LEU A 183 3.46 0.68 4.55
CA LEU A 183 4.32 0.79 3.38
C LEU A 183 5.07 -0.51 3.13
N ASN A 184 5.56 -1.15 4.19
CA ASN A 184 6.25 -2.44 4.08
C ASN A 184 5.31 -3.56 3.57
N LEU A 185 4.04 -3.58 4.01
CA LEU A 185 3.04 -4.51 3.50
C LEU A 185 2.62 -4.22 2.04
N PHE A 186 2.77 -2.97 1.60
CA PHE A 186 2.46 -2.54 0.24
C PHE A 186 3.64 -2.73 -0.72
N VAL A 187 4.87 -2.50 -0.26
CA VAL A 187 6.10 -2.62 -1.05
C VAL A 187 6.64 -4.04 -0.91
N ASN A 188 6.27 -4.93 -1.82
CA ASN A 188 6.63 -6.35 -1.75
C ASN A 188 8.09 -6.63 -2.09
N ASN A 189 8.71 -5.84 -2.97
CA ASN A 189 10.06 -6.12 -3.45
C ASN A 189 10.93 -4.87 -3.55
N TYR A 190 11.73 -4.64 -2.53
CA TYR A 190 12.88 -3.77 -2.63
C TYR A 190 14.06 -4.59 -3.18
N ASN A 191 14.05 -4.79 -4.51
CA ASN A 191 15.06 -5.61 -5.16
C ASN A 191 16.24 -4.77 -5.63
N ILE A 192 17.43 -5.09 -5.11
CA ILE A 192 18.71 -4.64 -5.69
C ILE A 192 19.06 -5.66 -6.76
N ARG A 193 19.00 -5.29 -8.04
CA ARG A 193 19.41 -6.14 -9.13
C ARG A 193 20.74 -5.68 -9.71
N TRP A 194 21.64 -6.64 -9.92
CA TRP A 194 22.86 -6.43 -10.67
C TRP A 194 22.51 -6.33 -12.15
N THR A 195 22.93 -5.27 -12.80
CA THR A 195 22.81 -5.15 -14.25
C THR A 195 24.10 -5.59 -14.90
N ASN A 196 24.07 -6.00 -16.17
CA ASN A 196 25.24 -6.39 -16.96
C ASN A 196 26.30 -5.27 -17.09
N THR A 197 26.01 -4.06 -16.61
CA THR A 197 26.92 -2.89 -16.62
C THR A 197 27.63 -2.67 -15.29
N ASN A 198 27.61 -3.63 -14.36
CA ASN A 198 28.13 -3.51 -12.99
C ASN A 198 27.48 -2.39 -12.14
N GLU A 199 26.42 -1.77 -12.60
CA GLU A 199 25.66 -0.81 -11.81
C GLU A 199 24.60 -1.54 -11.02
N ILE A 200 24.61 -1.34 -9.70
CA ILE A 200 23.54 -1.80 -8.81
C ILE A 200 22.37 -0.81 -8.96
N GLN A 201 21.24 -1.29 -9.45
CA GLN A 201 20.01 -0.51 -9.47
C GLN A 201 19.01 -1.12 -8.49
N ALA A 202 18.56 -0.30 -7.54
CA ALA A 202 17.46 -0.66 -6.66
C ALA A 202 16.13 -0.26 -7.30
N PHE A 203 15.18 -1.18 -7.28
CA PHE A 203 13.81 -0.93 -7.74
C PHE A 203 12.84 -1.12 -6.59
N VAL A 204 11.75 -0.37 -6.63
CA VAL A 204 10.64 -0.48 -5.68
C VAL A 204 9.38 -0.82 -6.46
N THR A 205 8.63 -1.80 -5.98
CA THR A 205 7.37 -2.24 -6.59
C THR A 205 6.37 -2.65 -5.51
N TYR A 206 5.08 -2.59 -5.84
CA TYR A 206 4.01 -3.17 -5.04
C TYR A 206 3.43 -4.45 -5.68
N LEU A 207 3.95 -4.82 -6.85
CA LEU A 207 3.50 -6.01 -7.56
C LEU A 207 4.05 -7.26 -6.89
N ASP A 208 3.20 -8.25 -6.68
CA ASP A 208 3.58 -9.54 -6.16
C ASP A 208 4.11 -10.42 -7.31
N GLU A 209 5.30 -11.00 -7.13
CA GLU A 209 5.90 -11.89 -8.13
C GLU A 209 5.08 -13.19 -8.31
N GLU A 210 4.44 -13.68 -7.25
CA GLU A 210 3.63 -14.89 -7.31
C GLU A 210 2.25 -14.65 -7.95
N GLU A 211 1.69 -13.45 -7.77
CA GLU A 211 0.40 -13.07 -8.33
C GLU A 211 0.52 -12.37 -9.70
N SER A 212 1.70 -11.91 -10.07
CA SER A 212 1.93 -11.21 -11.34
C SER A 212 2.16 -12.22 -12.46
N PRO A 213 1.36 -12.19 -13.53
CA PRO A 213 1.58 -13.05 -14.71
C PRO A 213 2.78 -12.61 -15.55
N ILE A 214 3.45 -11.53 -15.20
CA ILE A 214 4.63 -10.99 -15.89
C ILE A 214 5.76 -10.89 -14.88
N ASP A 215 6.95 -11.34 -15.29
CA ASP A 215 8.18 -11.14 -14.53
C ASP A 215 8.44 -9.63 -14.34
N ILE A 216 8.36 -9.18 -13.08
CA ILE A 216 8.60 -7.79 -12.67
C ILE A 216 9.98 -7.32 -13.12
N GLY A 217 10.98 -8.23 -13.10
CA GLY A 217 12.30 -7.96 -13.62
C GLY A 217 12.32 -7.65 -15.10
N GLN A 218 11.48 -8.31 -15.89
CA GLN A 218 11.36 -8.04 -17.32
C GLN A 218 10.83 -6.62 -17.57
N ILE A 219 9.85 -6.14 -16.77
CA ILE A 219 9.36 -4.76 -16.89
C ILE A 219 10.51 -3.77 -16.65
N ALA A 220 11.30 -3.98 -15.60
CA ALA A 220 12.42 -3.11 -15.28
C ALA A 220 13.50 -3.11 -16.38
N GLU A 221 13.82 -4.27 -16.93
CA GLU A 221 14.79 -4.43 -18.01
C GLU A 221 14.31 -3.77 -19.31
N GLU A 222 13.05 -3.93 -19.67
CA GLU A 222 12.48 -3.27 -20.85
C GLU A 222 12.43 -1.74 -20.70
N GLN A 223 12.03 -1.22 -19.54
CA GLN A 223 12.07 0.21 -19.26
C GLN A 223 13.49 0.76 -19.43
N LYS A 224 14.49 0.02 -18.93
CA LYS A 224 15.90 0.38 -19.07
C LYS A 224 16.39 0.28 -20.52
N ALA A 225 16.10 -0.81 -21.22
CA ALA A 225 16.51 -1.02 -22.60
C ALA A 225 15.97 0.06 -23.53
N ARG A 226 14.76 0.53 -23.29
CA ARG A 226 14.14 1.64 -24.02
C ARG A 226 14.66 3.01 -23.61
N ARG A 227 15.56 3.12 -22.62
CA ARG A 227 16.04 4.38 -22.03
C ARG A 227 14.90 5.30 -21.63
N MET A 228 13.82 4.73 -21.10
CA MET A 228 12.59 5.45 -20.85
C MET A 228 12.76 6.47 -19.73
N LYS A 229 12.22 7.65 -19.96
CA LYS A 229 11.97 8.62 -18.88
C LYS A 229 10.58 8.36 -18.33
N TYR A 230 10.44 8.27 -17.02
CA TYR A 230 9.14 8.18 -16.40
C TYR A 230 8.30 9.43 -16.66
N LYS A 231 7.03 9.24 -16.96
CA LYS A 231 6.07 10.34 -17.12
C LYS A 231 6.02 11.17 -15.84
N GLN A 232 6.04 12.48 -15.98
CA GLN A 232 5.90 13.37 -14.81
C GLN A 232 4.42 13.60 -14.49
N PHE A 233 4.07 13.34 -13.23
CA PHE A 233 2.73 13.61 -12.71
C PHE A 233 2.79 14.76 -11.71
N SER A 234 1.67 15.48 -11.52
CA SER A 234 1.55 16.45 -10.44
C SER A 234 1.39 15.72 -9.09
N LYS A 235 1.85 16.34 -8.00
CA LYS A 235 1.67 15.83 -6.63
C LYS A 235 0.21 15.46 -6.34
N GLN A 236 -0.72 16.37 -6.68
CA GLN A 236 -2.15 16.16 -6.47
C GLN A 236 -2.68 14.93 -7.22
N LYS A 237 -2.19 14.71 -8.44
CA LYS A 237 -2.61 13.56 -9.24
C LYS A 237 -2.14 12.25 -8.62
N LEU A 238 -0.89 12.18 -8.14
CA LEU A 238 -0.35 11.00 -7.44
C LEU A 238 -1.13 10.65 -6.16
N LEU A 239 -1.57 11.65 -5.41
CA LEU A 239 -2.37 11.43 -4.21
C LEU A 239 -3.78 10.88 -4.48
N LYS A 240 -4.31 11.06 -5.70
CA LYS A 240 -5.64 10.57 -6.14
C LYS A 240 -5.57 9.22 -6.86
N ARG A 241 -4.84 8.28 -6.37
CA ARG A 241 -4.45 6.97 -6.95
C ARG A 241 -5.49 6.25 -7.81
N GLU A 242 -6.76 6.26 -7.41
CA GLU A 242 -7.82 5.50 -8.08
C GLU A 242 -8.23 6.10 -9.44
N GLU A 243 -7.99 7.40 -9.66
CA GLU A 243 -8.40 8.09 -10.90
C GLU A 243 -7.55 7.72 -12.11
N TYR A 244 -6.39 7.08 -11.93
CA TYR A 244 -5.55 6.66 -13.06
C TYR A 244 -6.14 5.51 -13.86
N LEU A 245 -6.73 4.56 -13.16
CA LEU A 245 -7.23 3.32 -13.71
C LEU A 245 -8.68 3.43 -14.13
N TYR A 246 -9.44 4.22 -13.40
CA TYR A 246 -10.88 4.28 -13.51
C TYR A 246 -11.33 5.70 -13.86
N ASP A 247 -10.77 6.23 -14.96
CA ASP A 247 -11.13 7.53 -15.52
C ASP A 247 -12.51 7.51 -16.21
N GLU A 248 -12.92 8.63 -16.78
CA GLU A 248 -14.21 8.74 -17.46
C GLU A 248 -14.35 7.80 -18.67
N ARG A 249 -13.23 7.40 -19.31
CA ARG A 249 -13.23 6.42 -20.40
C ARG A 249 -13.48 5.02 -19.88
N ALA A 250 -12.82 4.65 -18.79
CA ALA A 250 -13.06 3.38 -18.10
C ALA A 250 -14.52 3.28 -17.63
N LYS A 251 -15.08 4.35 -17.06
CA LYS A 251 -16.49 4.39 -16.64
C LYS A 251 -17.46 4.23 -17.81
N LYS A 252 -17.17 4.84 -18.97
CA LYS A 252 -17.99 4.64 -20.18
C LYS A 252 -17.93 3.20 -20.66
N LEU A 253 -16.73 2.61 -20.72
CA LEU A 253 -16.54 1.22 -21.09
C LEU A 253 -17.27 0.30 -20.10
N TYR A 254 -17.10 0.51 -18.79
CA TYR A 254 -17.82 -0.25 -17.77
C TYR A 254 -19.33 -0.17 -17.92
N LYS A 255 -19.88 1.02 -18.11
CA LYS A 255 -21.32 1.24 -18.32
C LYS A 255 -21.84 0.49 -19.52
N PHE A 256 -21.11 0.49 -20.63
CA PHE A 256 -21.43 -0.27 -21.81
C PHE A 256 -21.43 -1.80 -21.52
N LEU A 257 -20.35 -2.33 -20.94
CA LEU A 257 -20.24 -3.75 -20.58
C LEU A 257 -21.36 -4.19 -19.62
N LYS A 258 -21.65 -3.36 -18.61
CA LYS A 258 -22.73 -3.58 -17.66
C LYS A 258 -24.12 -3.63 -18.30
N SER A 259 -24.36 -2.86 -19.38
CA SER A 259 -25.61 -2.93 -20.15
C SER A 259 -25.77 -4.22 -20.96
N LYS A 260 -24.66 -4.94 -21.22
CA LYS A 260 -24.65 -6.22 -21.94
C LYS A 260 -24.65 -7.42 -21.00
N ASN A 261 -24.18 -7.26 -19.77
CA ASN A 261 -24.17 -8.33 -18.76
C ASN A 261 -24.24 -7.72 -17.35
N ASP A 262 -25.41 -7.86 -16.73
CA ASP A 262 -25.66 -7.37 -15.37
C ASP A 262 -24.82 -8.04 -14.28
N ASN A 263 -24.15 -9.15 -14.57
CA ASN A 263 -23.28 -9.85 -13.63
C ASN A 263 -21.85 -9.30 -13.59
N ILE A 264 -21.53 -8.27 -14.39
CA ILE A 264 -20.23 -7.61 -14.33
C ILE A 264 -20.20 -6.67 -13.15
N TYR A 265 -19.37 -6.99 -12.15
CA TYR A 265 -19.17 -6.16 -10.97
C TYR A 265 -18.03 -5.18 -11.21
N GLU A 266 -18.16 -3.96 -10.66
CA GLU A 266 -17.16 -2.90 -10.82
C GLU A 266 -15.78 -3.31 -10.28
N TRP A 267 -15.71 -4.04 -9.18
CA TRP A 267 -14.45 -4.53 -8.63
C TRP A 267 -13.73 -5.53 -9.56
N THR A 268 -14.49 -6.40 -10.25
CA THR A 268 -13.93 -7.33 -11.24
C THR A 268 -13.37 -6.56 -12.43
N PHE A 269 -14.12 -5.58 -12.93
CA PHE A 269 -13.68 -4.71 -14.03
C PHE A 269 -12.41 -3.93 -13.64
N LYS A 270 -12.38 -3.30 -12.47
CA LYS A 270 -11.19 -2.60 -11.97
C LYS A 270 -9.97 -3.51 -11.85
N ARG A 271 -10.16 -4.78 -11.46
CA ARG A 271 -9.09 -5.78 -11.42
C ARG A 271 -8.54 -6.08 -12.82
N LEU A 272 -9.41 -6.20 -13.83
CA LEU A 272 -8.97 -6.38 -15.22
C LEU A 272 -8.20 -5.16 -15.74
N LEU A 273 -8.62 -3.94 -15.39
CA LEU A 273 -7.88 -2.74 -15.77
C LEU A 273 -6.43 -2.78 -15.25
N LYS A 274 -6.20 -3.30 -14.04
CA LYS A 274 -4.84 -3.48 -13.50
C LYS A 274 -4.02 -4.46 -14.35
N ASN A 275 -4.62 -5.54 -14.83
CA ASN A 275 -3.92 -6.49 -15.71
C ASN A 275 -3.41 -5.82 -16.99
N ASN A 276 -4.21 -4.90 -17.55
CA ASN A 276 -3.76 -4.15 -18.73
C ASN A 276 -2.53 -3.26 -18.45
N GLU A 277 -2.41 -2.69 -17.27
CA GLU A 277 -1.23 -1.89 -16.89
C GLU A 277 0.05 -2.73 -16.89
N LEU A 278 -0.07 -4.03 -16.59
CA LEU A 278 0.99 -5.00 -16.68
C LEU A 278 1.30 -5.43 -18.13
N GLY A 279 0.59 -4.88 -19.13
CA GLY A 279 0.76 -5.24 -20.52
C GLY A 279 0.00 -6.50 -20.96
N ILE A 280 -0.88 -7.04 -20.11
CA ILE A 280 -1.73 -8.17 -20.45
C ILE A 280 -2.85 -7.68 -21.35
N ASN A 281 -3.07 -8.37 -22.47
CA ASN A 281 -4.18 -8.05 -23.35
C ASN A 281 -5.50 -8.54 -22.75
N ILE A 282 -6.26 -7.64 -22.16
CA ILE A 282 -7.56 -7.92 -21.54
C ILE A 282 -8.74 -7.83 -22.51
N SER A 283 -8.53 -7.52 -23.79
CA SER A 283 -9.61 -7.36 -24.77
C SER A 283 -10.44 -8.63 -24.92
N GLY A 284 -9.78 -9.80 -24.95
CA GLY A 284 -10.43 -11.09 -25.00
C GLY A 284 -11.27 -11.39 -23.76
N ASP A 285 -10.75 -11.07 -22.57
CA ASP A 285 -11.46 -11.28 -21.32
C ASP A 285 -12.72 -10.41 -21.24
N LEU A 286 -12.59 -9.12 -21.59
CA LEU A 286 -13.74 -8.21 -21.63
C LEU A 286 -14.76 -8.61 -22.71
N PHE A 287 -14.28 -9.05 -23.87
CA PHE A 287 -15.13 -9.58 -24.93
C PHE A 287 -15.93 -10.80 -24.48
N ASN A 288 -15.28 -11.77 -23.85
CA ASN A 288 -15.91 -13.00 -23.36
C ASN A 288 -16.89 -12.79 -22.19
N MET A 289 -16.84 -11.63 -21.54
CA MET A 289 -17.79 -11.26 -20.48
C MET A 289 -19.15 -10.82 -21.03
N CYS A 290 -19.25 -10.51 -22.32
CA CYS A 290 -20.44 -9.94 -22.94
C CYS A 290 -20.96 -10.81 -24.10
N MET A 291 -22.26 -10.76 -24.32
CA MET A 291 -22.87 -11.23 -25.54
C MET A 291 -23.25 -9.99 -26.38
N PHE A 292 -22.70 -9.91 -27.57
CA PHE A 292 -23.02 -8.86 -28.53
C PHE A 292 -24.09 -9.36 -29.49
N GLU A 293 -25.14 -8.59 -29.68
CA GLU A 293 -26.28 -8.98 -30.51
C GLU A 293 -26.00 -8.79 -32.02
N ASP A 294 -25.15 -7.83 -32.34
CA ASP A 294 -24.80 -7.49 -33.73
C ASP A 294 -23.40 -6.86 -33.89
N ASP A 295 -23.00 -6.66 -35.14
CA ASP A 295 -21.71 -6.03 -35.51
C ASP A 295 -21.62 -4.58 -35.04
N PHE A 296 -22.74 -3.89 -34.83
CA PHE A 296 -22.74 -2.50 -34.39
C PHE A 296 -22.31 -2.42 -32.91
N GLU A 297 -22.85 -3.28 -32.06
CA GLU A 297 -22.46 -3.37 -30.66
C GLU A 297 -20.98 -3.78 -30.49
N LEU A 298 -20.54 -4.74 -31.31
CA LEU A 298 -19.14 -5.13 -31.33
C LEU A 298 -18.22 -3.95 -31.71
N LYS A 299 -18.62 -3.18 -32.70
CA LYS A 299 -17.88 -1.98 -33.12
C LYS A 299 -17.86 -0.89 -32.05
N GLU A 300 -18.97 -0.71 -31.34
CA GLU A 300 -19.06 0.23 -30.22
C GLU A 300 -18.12 -0.20 -29.08
N PHE A 301 -18.13 -1.48 -28.71
CA PHE A 301 -17.19 -2.05 -27.75
C PHE A 301 -15.75 -1.75 -28.14
N MET A 302 -15.36 -2.09 -29.38
CA MET A 302 -14.01 -1.88 -29.88
C MET A 302 -13.59 -0.41 -29.84
N ASN A 303 -14.51 0.51 -30.15
CA ASN A 303 -14.24 1.94 -30.08
C ASN A 303 -14.01 2.40 -28.63
N LEU A 304 -14.87 2.00 -27.70
CA LEU A 304 -14.74 2.35 -26.29
C LEU A 304 -13.48 1.73 -25.67
N PHE A 305 -13.19 0.46 -25.97
CA PHE A 305 -11.98 -0.22 -25.52
C PHE A 305 -10.72 0.45 -26.07
N ASN A 306 -10.66 0.73 -27.37
CA ASN A 306 -9.51 1.38 -28.00
C ASN A 306 -9.30 2.81 -27.47
N ASP A 307 -10.37 3.58 -27.24
CA ASP A 307 -10.26 4.90 -26.65
C ASP A 307 -9.68 4.83 -25.23
N TRP A 308 -10.19 3.92 -24.40
CA TRP A 308 -9.65 3.70 -23.07
C TRP A 308 -8.20 3.19 -23.12
N TYR A 309 -7.90 2.12 -23.86
CA TYR A 309 -6.58 1.49 -23.94
C TYR A 309 -5.49 2.47 -24.39
N ASN A 310 -5.75 3.21 -25.47
CA ASN A 310 -4.78 4.14 -26.03
C ASN A 310 -4.48 5.33 -25.10
N ASN A 311 -5.36 5.64 -24.18
CA ASN A 311 -5.22 6.77 -23.25
C ASN A 311 -4.92 6.36 -21.81
N SER A 312 -4.92 5.06 -21.50
CA SER A 312 -4.60 4.53 -20.16
C SER A 312 -3.10 4.42 -19.96
N PRO A 313 -2.57 4.82 -18.77
CA PRO A 313 -1.19 4.61 -18.42
C PRO A 313 -0.82 3.12 -18.44
N GLN A 314 0.41 2.80 -18.80
CA GLN A 314 0.93 1.45 -18.75
C GLN A 314 2.29 1.42 -18.06
N TYR A 315 2.52 0.41 -17.20
CA TYR A 315 3.76 0.26 -16.47
C TYR A 315 4.96 0.03 -17.40
N MET A 316 4.76 -0.80 -18.43
CA MET A 316 5.76 -1.05 -19.49
C MET A 316 6.20 0.23 -20.20
N LEU A 317 5.37 1.28 -20.16
CA LEU A 317 5.63 2.57 -20.77
C LEU A 317 6.00 3.66 -19.74
N GLY A 318 6.39 3.28 -18.52
CA GLY A 318 6.80 4.22 -17.46
C GLY A 318 5.72 5.24 -17.08
N GLY A 319 4.45 4.81 -17.09
CA GLY A 319 3.29 5.64 -16.77
C GLY A 319 2.74 6.46 -17.95
N TYR A 320 3.32 6.36 -19.16
CA TYR A 320 2.73 6.91 -20.37
C TYR A 320 1.62 6.01 -20.89
N SER A 321 0.61 6.62 -21.49
CA SER A 321 -0.33 5.86 -22.34
C SER A 321 0.30 5.57 -23.72
N PRO A 322 -0.22 4.56 -24.46
CA PRO A 322 0.29 4.26 -25.81
C PRO A 322 0.30 5.45 -26.77
N ILE A 323 -0.70 6.33 -26.70
CA ILE A 323 -0.78 7.51 -27.56
C ILE A 323 0.25 8.58 -27.17
N GLU A 324 0.43 8.81 -25.87
CA GLU A 324 1.44 9.75 -25.37
C GLU A 324 2.85 9.25 -25.67
N PHE A 325 3.10 7.95 -25.47
CA PHE A 325 4.40 7.33 -25.74
C PHE A 325 4.81 7.48 -27.19
N ARG A 326 3.90 7.20 -28.13
CA ARG A 326 4.13 7.41 -29.58
C ARG A 326 4.42 8.86 -29.93
N GLY A 327 3.86 9.83 -29.21
CA GLY A 327 4.13 11.25 -29.40
C GLY A 327 5.49 11.70 -28.86
N THR A 328 5.99 11.06 -27.78
CA THR A 328 7.22 11.45 -27.06
C THR A 328 8.47 10.81 -27.66
N TYR A 329 8.36 9.61 -28.21
CA TYR A 329 9.50 8.78 -28.67
C TYR A 329 9.48 8.53 -30.19
N LYS A 330 9.00 9.50 -30.96
CA LYS A 330 9.08 9.50 -32.44
C LYS A 330 10.48 9.83 -32.93
#